data_832747ce052a249511d1be72d3a87447
#
_entry.id   832747ce052a249511d1be72d3a87447
#
_cell.length_a   1.000
_cell.length_b   1.000
_cell.length_c   1.000
_cell.angle_alpha   90.00
_cell.angle_beta   90.00
_cell.angle_gamma   90.00
#
_symmetry.space_group_name_H-M   'P 1'
#
loop_
_entity.id
_entity.type
_entity.pdbx_description
1 polymer ?
#
loop_
_entity_poly.entity_id
_entity_poly.type
_entity_poly.pdbx_seq_one_letter_code
_entity_poly.pdbx_strand_id
1 'polypeptide(L)'
;AGIGLKSVIRTPYELTVNELYEDGSDSDCFMVALDANGNKLPYNDSAGNCNIFAIQDRDISTVDIYILDYTQYMDELKGPDNYNNNENKPEGQRWSDLLDQYAKYHKTLHFD
;
A
#
# COMPACT_ATOMS: atom_id res chain seq x y z
N ALA A 1 16.08 3.83 6.27
CA ALA A 1 16.46 4.86 5.32
C ALA A 1 16.65 4.25 3.95
N GLY A 2 16.60 5.07 2.92
CA GLY A 2 16.82 4.60 1.57
C GLY A 2 15.57 4.07 0.86
N ILE A 3 14.42 4.16 1.47
CA ILE A 3 13.14 3.79 0.88
C ILE A 3 12.31 5.04 0.65
N GLY A 4 11.70 5.15 -0.51
CA GLY A 4 10.82 6.27 -0.81
C GLY A 4 9.96 5.99 -2.01
N LEU A 5 9.34 7.04 -2.53
CA LEU A 5 8.53 6.98 -3.74
C LEU A 5 9.22 7.74 -4.84
N LYS A 6 9.34 7.12 -6.01
CA LYS A 6 9.93 7.75 -7.19
C LYS A 6 8.91 8.59 -7.93
N SER A 7 7.70 8.09 -8.08
CA SER A 7 6.65 8.79 -8.80
C SER A 7 5.28 8.28 -8.39
N VAL A 8 4.28 9.15 -8.54
CA VAL A 8 2.89 8.84 -8.32
C VAL A 8 2.10 9.40 -9.48
N ILE A 9 1.34 8.57 -10.16
CA ILE A 9 0.55 8.97 -11.33
C ILE A 9 -0.89 8.56 -11.11
N ARG A 10 -1.79 9.52 -11.19
CA ARG A 10 -3.23 9.27 -11.04
C ARG A 10 -3.94 9.40 -12.38
N THR A 11 -4.77 8.41 -12.69
CA THR A 11 -5.73 8.47 -13.78
C THR A 11 -7.13 8.38 -13.18
N PRO A 12 -8.21 8.49 -13.97
CA PRO A 12 -9.56 8.33 -13.41
C PRO A 12 -9.83 6.97 -12.77
N TYR A 13 -9.09 5.94 -13.17
CA TYR A 13 -9.37 4.58 -12.72
C TYR A 13 -8.27 3.95 -11.91
N GLU A 14 -7.06 4.51 -11.96
CA GLU A 14 -5.90 3.87 -11.35
C GLU A 14 -4.96 4.88 -10.71
N LEU A 15 -4.27 4.39 -9.69
CA LEU A 15 -3.16 5.10 -9.08
C LEU A 15 -1.92 4.24 -9.25
N THR A 16 -0.91 4.78 -9.93
CA THR A 16 0.37 4.09 -10.14
C THR A 16 1.41 4.68 -9.22
N VAL A 17 1.99 3.85 -8.38
CA VAL A 17 3.01 4.29 -7.41
C VAL A 17 4.29 3.50 -7.66
N ASN A 18 5.37 4.21 -7.96
CA ASN A 18 6.68 3.60 -8.16
C ASN A 18 7.53 3.83 -6.92
N GLU A 19 8.09 2.74 -6.40
CA GLU A 19 8.98 2.78 -5.25
C GLU A 19 10.39 3.16 -5.68
N LEU A 20 11.15 3.69 -4.72
CA LEU A 20 12.56 4.00 -4.90
C LEU A 20 13.36 3.42 -3.74
N TYR A 21 14.41 2.68 -4.06
CA TYR A 21 15.34 2.16 -3.07
C TYR A 21 16.73 2.68 -3.41
N GLU A 22 17.33 3.43 -2.49
CA GLU A 22 18.62 4.07 -2.72
C GLU A 22 19.75 3.09 -2.99
N ASP A 23 19.70 1.94 -2.37
CA ASP A 23 20.73 0.92 -2.56
C ASP A 23 20.44 -0.03 -3.70
N GLY A 24 19.40 0.27 -4.49
CA GLY A 24 19.00 -0.59 -5.59
C GLY A 24 18.30 -1.87 -5.18
N SER A 25 18.07 -2.05 -3.89
CA SER A 25 17.41 -3.24 -3.36
C SER A 25 15.90 -3.03 -3.38
N ASP A 26 15.17 -3.99 -3.89
CA ASP A 26 13.71 -3.95 -3.90
C ASP A 26 13.11 -5.27 -3.44
N SER A 27 13.96 -6.20 -3.06
CA SER A 27 13.50 -7.52 -2.71
C SER A 27 12.72 -7.52 -1.41
N ASP A 28 11.72 -8.37 -1.35
CA ASP A 28 11.00 -8.68 -0.13
C ASP A 28 10.17 -7.55 0.46
N CYS A 29 9.91 -6.49 -0.32
CA CYS A 29 9.02 -5.43 0.12
C CYS A 29 7.69 -5.49 -0.61
N PHE A 30 6.66 -5.00 0.07
CA PHE A 30 5.29 -5.04 -0.42
C PHE A 30 4.62 -3.71 -0.10
N MET A 31 3.88 -3.17 -1.06
CA MET A 31 3.20 -1.89 -0.87
C MET A 31 1.72 -2.12 -0.59
N VAL A 32 1.20 -1.39 0.38
CA VAL A 32 -0.23 -1.32 0.67
C VAL A 32 -0.65 0.14 0.60
N ALA A 33 -1.77 0.40 -0.03
CA ALA A 33 -2.35 1.74 -0.09
C ALA A 33 -3.73 1.72 0.56
N LEU A 34 -3.99 2.71 1.40
CA LEU A 34 -5.31 2.90 2.02
C LEU A 34 -5.97 4.14 1.45
N ASP A 35 -7.27 4.05 1.17
CA ASP A 35 -8.05 5.20 0.73
C ASP A 35 -8.37 6.13 1.92
N ALA A 36 -9.12 7.21 1.64
CA ALA A 36 -9.44 8.18 2.69
C ALA A 36 -10.33 7.61 3.79
N ASN A 37 -10.98 6.49 3.54
CA ASN A 37 -11.80 5.79 4.52
C ASN A 37 -11.02 4.75 5.31
N GLY A 38 -9.72 4.60 5.02
CA GLY A 38 -8.88 3.65 5.71
C GLY A 38 -8.98 2.22 5.20
N ASN A 39 -9.56 2.02 4.03
CA ASN A 39 -9.70 0.71 3.41
C ASN A 39 -8.62 0.50 2.35
N LYS A 40 -8.17 -0.75 2.22
CA LYS A 40 -7.14 -1.07 1.24
C LYS A 40 -7.66 -0.88 -0.17
N LEU A 41 -6.81 -0.28 -1.02
CA LEU A 41 -7.07 -0.21 -2.45
C LEU A 41 -6.66 -1.53 -3.09
N PRO A 42 -7.50 -2.08 -3.98
CA PRO A 42 -7.15 -3.31 -4.67
C PRO A 42 -6.00 -3.10 -5.64
N TYR A 43 -5.14 -4.11 -5.78
CA TYR A 43 -4.14 -4.12 -6.84
C TYR A 43 -4.78 -4.48 -8.17
N ASN A 44 -4.42 -3.73 -9.21
CA ASN A 44 -4.69 -4.13 -10.59
C ASN A 44 -3.48 -4.84 -11.18
N ASP A 45 -2.28 -4.40 -10.82
CA ASP A 45 -1.06 -5.01 -11.32
C ASP A 45 0.13 -4.61 -10.46
N SER A 46 1.18 -5.39 -10.52
CA SER A 46 2.42 -5.09 -9.83
C SER A 46 3.57 -5.74 -10.59
N ALA A 47 4.56 -4.95 -10.95
CA ALA A 47 5.72 -5.43 -11.68
C ALA A 47 6.95 -4.63 -11.24
N GLY A 48 7.95 -5.32 -10.69
CA GLY A 48 9.14 -4.66 -10.18
C GLY A 48 8.77 -3.66 -9.09
N ASN A 49 9.16 -2.42 -9.26
CA ASN A 49 8.87 -1.35 -8.30
C ASN A 49 7.61 -0.56 -8.65
N CYS A 50 6.84 -1.02 -9.63
CA CYS A 50 5.63 -0.35 -10.07
C CYS A 50 4.41 -1.05 -9.48
N ASN A 51 3.57 -0.28 -8.79
CA ASN A 51 2.35 -0.79 -8.16
C ASN A 51 1.17 -0.01 -8.71
N ILE A 52 0.18 -0.72 -9.23
CA ILE A 52 -1.00 -0.11 -9.84
C ILE A 52 -2.22 -0.51 -9.02
N PHE A 53 -2.89 0.49 -8.45
CA PHE A 53 -4.06 0.28 -7.60
C PHE A 53 -5.33 0.74 -8.31
N ALA A 54 -6.41 -0.01 -8.12
CA ALA A 54 -7.74 0.40 -8.60
C ALA A 54 -8.33 1.43 -7.63
N ILE A 55 -8.79 2.55 -8.18
CA ILE A 55 -9.34 3.64 -7.35
C ILE A 55 -10.78 3.97 -7.70
N GLN A 56 -11.38 3.25 -8.64
CA GLN A 56 -12.75 3.50 -9.05
C GLN A 56 -13.68 3.31 -7.86
N ASP A 57 -14.59 4.25 -7.66
CA ASP A 57 -15.56 4.25 -6.57
C ASP A 57 -14.93 4.38 -5.18
N ARG A 58 -13.70 4.88 -5.11
CA ARG A 58 -13.01 5.09 -3.84
C ARG A 58 -12.78 6.56 -3.59
N ASP A 59 -12.81 6.94 -2.32
CA ASP A 59 -12.43 8.29 -1.90
C ASP A 59 -10.90 8.32 -1.76
N ILE A 60 -10.24 8.99 -2.69
CA ILE A 60 -8.80 9.13 -2.66
C ILE A 60 -8.35 10.56 -2.45
N SER A 61 -9.17 11.37 -1.75
CA SER A 61 -8.72 12.68 -1.33
C SER A 61 -7.43 12.61 -0.52
N THR A 62 -7.27 11.53 0.26
CA THR A 62 -5.99 11.14 0.83
C THR A 62 -5.73 9.68 0.55
N VAL A 63 -4.46 9.33 0.37
CA VAL A 63 -4.03 7.94 0.23
C VAL A 63 -2.81 7.75 1.10
N ASP A 64 -2.86 6.77 1.98
CA ASP A 64 -1.72 6.39 2.80
C ASP A 64 -0.98 5.24 2.14
N ILE A 65 0.29 5.44 1.87
CA ILE A 65 1.15 4.44 1.25
C ILE A 65 2.05 3.84 2.33
N TYR A 66 2.04 2.53 2.44
CA TYR A 66 2.90 1.77 3.36
C TYR A 66 3.75 0.80 2.58
N ILE A 67 5.03 0.74 2.91
CA ILE A 67 5.94 -0.26 2.36
C ILE A 67 6.39 -1.13 3.51
N LEU A 68 6.20 -2.44 3.37
CA LEU A 68 6.40 -3.41 4.43
C LEU A 68 7.29 -4.54 3.95
N ASP A 69 7.87 -5.27 4.90
CA ASP A 69 8.51 -6.54 4.58
C ASP A 69 7.44 -7.52 4.12
N TYR A 70 7.66 -8.14 2.96
CA TYR A 70 6.65 -9.01 2.36
C TYR A 70 6.37 -10.23 3.22
N THR A 71 7.41 -10.88 3.72
CA THR A 71 7.25 -12.08 4.53
C THR A 71 6.51 -11.76 5.82
N GLN A 72 6.88 -10.66 6.47
CA GLN A 72 6.21 -10.23 7.68
C GLN A 72 4.74 -9.89 7.43
N TYR A 73 4.44 -9.21 6.33
CA TYR A 73 3.07 -8.91 5.98
C TYR A 73 2.25 -10.19 5.78
N MET A 74 2.80 -11.15 5.06
CA MET A 74 2.11 -12.41 4.80
C MET A 74 1.84 -13.18 6.09
N ASP A 75 2.83 -13.20 6.98
CA ASP A 75 2.72 -13.99 8.21
C ASP A 75 1.82 -13.34 9.25
N GLU A 76 1.85 -12.01 9.35
CA GLU A 76 1.24 -11.31 10.47
C GLU A 76 -0.08 -10.62 10.13
N LEU A 77 -0.26 -10.15 8.90
CA LEU A 77 -1.34 -9.24 8.59
C LEU A 77 -2.30 -9.72 7.53
N LYS A 78 -1.82 -10.46 6.55
CA LYS A 78 -2.65 -10.75 5.39
C LYS A 78 -3.79 -11.72 5.68
N GLY A 79 -3.52 -12.70 6.53
CA GLY A 79 -4.42 -13.83 6.62
C GLY A 79 -4.40 -14.64 5.33
N PRO A 80 -5.11 -15.76 5.27
CA PRO A 80 -4.89 -16.74 4.22
C PRO A 80 -5.28 -16.30 2.82
N ASP A 81 -6.11 -15.30 2.63
CA ASP A 81 -6.77 -15.21 1.34
C ASP A 81 -6.69 -13.91 0.58
N ASN A 82 -6.07 -12.84 1.09
CA ASN A 82 -6.42 -11.61 0.41
C ASN A 82 -5.46 -10.47 0.42
N TYR A 83 -4.94 -10.17 -0.76
CA TYR A 83 -4.31 -8.89 -1.01
C TYR A 83 -5.31 -7.73 -1.08
N ASN A 84 -6.55 -8.00 -1.45
CA ASN A 84 -7.43 -6.97 -1.98
C ASN A 84 -8.67 -6.67 -1.14
N ASN A 85 -8.85 -7.32 0.00
CA ASN A 85 -10.01 -7.00 0.81
C ASN A 85 -9.62 -6.68 2.24
N ASN A 86 -10.61 -6.33 3.03
CA ASN A 86 -10.42 -5.86 4.39
C ASN A 86 -10.94 -6.83 5.44
N GLU A 87 -11.25 -8.05 5.03
CA GLU A 87 -11.97 -8.98 5.89
C GLU A 87 -11.10 -9.65 6.95
N ASN A 88 -9.81 -9.76 6.69
CA ASN A 88 -8.91 -10.45 7.62
C ASN A 88 -8.29 -9.54 8.66
N LYS A 89 -8.78 -8.33 8.76
CA LYS A 89 -8.34 -7.40 9.77
C LYS A 89 -8.90 -7.84 11.14
N PRO A 90 -8.09 -7.81 12.20
CA PRO A 90 -8.60 -8.08 13.54
C PRO A 90 -9.72 -7.11 13.89
N GLU A 91 -10.75 -7.63 14.53
CA GLU A 91 -11.92 -6.84 14.91
C GLU A 91 -11.52 -5.70 15.83
N GLY A 92 -12.08 -4.53 15.57
CA GLY A 92 -11.84 -3.36 16.38
C GLY A 92 -10.54 -2.62 16.09
N GLN A 93 -9.78 -3.06 15.09
CA GLN A 93 -8.54 -2.39 14.71
C GLN A 93 -8.65 -1.79 13.33
N ARG A 94 -7.92 -0.69 13.13
CA ARG A 94 -7.84 -0.05 11.81
C ARG A 94 -6.61 -0.54 11.07
N TRP A 95 -6.71 -0.61 9.74
CA TRP A 95 -5.57 -0.98 8.91
C TRP A 95 -4.37 -0.06 9.15
N SER A 96 -4.61 1.26 9.29
CA SER A 96 -3.51 2.19 9.52
C SER A 96 -2.73 1.87 10.79
N ASP A 97 -3.40 1.48 11.86
CA ASP A 97 -2.72 1.13 13.10
C ASP A 97 -1.90 -0.15 12.96
N LEU A 98 -2.47 -1.15 12.28
CA LEU A 98 -1.77 -2.41 12.05
C LEU A 98 -0.55 -2.23 11.14
N LEU A 99 -0.73 -1.49 10.05
CA LEU A 99 0.35 -1.31 9.08
C LEU A 99 1.47 -0.47 9.66
N ASP A 100 1.15 0.52 10.50
CA ASP A 100 2.17 1.36 11.14
C ASP A 100 3.13 0.55 12.02
N GLN A 101 2.67 -0.55 12.59
CA GLN A 101 3.53 -1.39 13.42
C GLN A 101 4.65 -2.05 12.64
N TYR A 102 4.45 -2.29 11.36
CA TYR A 102 5.36 -3.07 10.53
C TYR A 102 5.99 -2.28 9.40
N ALA A 103 5.51 -1.08 9.14
CA ALA A 103 5.93 -0.31 7.98
C ALA A 103 7.39 0.12 8.08
N LYS A 104 8.12 -0.10 6.98
CA LYS A 104 9.46 0.45 6.80
C LYS A 104 9.38 1.87 6.26
N TYR A 105 8.25 2.24 5.66
CA TYR A 105 8.03 3.55 5.08
C TYR A 105 6.52 3.82 5.06
N HIS A 106 6.14 5.05 5.37
CA HIS A 106 4.75 5.49 5.31
C HIS A 106 4.72 6.92 4.81
N LYS A 107 3.84 7.19 3.88
CA LYS A 107 3.61 8.54 3.39
C LYS A 107 2.13 8.73 3.09
N THR A 108 1.59 9.88 3.52
CA THR A 108 0.23 10.28 3.17
C THR A 108 0.29 11.20 1.96
N LEU A 109 -0.44 10.84 0.92
CA LEU A 109 -0.59 11.63 -0.30
C LEU A 109 -1.93 12.35 -0.26
N HIS A 110 -1.95 13.58 -0.76
CA HIS A 110 -3.17 14.40 -0.83
C HIS A 110 -3.50 14.67 -2.29
N PHE A 111 -4.74 14.39 -2.67
CA PHE A 111 -5.24 14.65 -4.01
C PHE A 111 -6.46 15.55 -3.92
N ASP A 112 -6.50 16.56 -4.75
CA ASP A 112 -7.65 17.46 -4.81
C ASP A 112 -8.68 17.01 -5.81
#